data_da897818c6cbaf244807c8da9e7dfb3a
#
_entry.id   da897818c6cbaf244807c8da9e7dfb3a
#
_cell.length_a   1.000
_cell.length_b   1.000
_cell.length_c   1.000
_cell.angle_alpha   90.00
_cell.angle_beta   90.00
_cell.angle_gamma   90.00
#
_symmetry.space_group_name_H-M   'P 1'
#
loop_
_entity.id
_entity.type
_entity.pdbx_description
1 polymer ?
#
loop_
_entity_poly.entity_id
_entity_poly.type
_entity_poly.pdbx_seq_one_letter_code
_entity_poly.pdbx_strand_id
1 'polypeptide(L)'
;MSALGRHVEEYLALRRSFGFKLEREEQLLAQFVAYTETAGEEHLTSELAIAWAKLPIAASPNQWAKRLGVVRRFAVYLATIDPATEVPPSGIFPTNRRRPAPYLFSECDVERVLAAARGLASPMRAATHEALFGLLAASGMRIGEASPRAAASTRSMSHSENR
;
A
#
# COMPACT_ATOMS: atom_id res chain seq x y z
N MET A 1 -3.23 25.44 1.39
CA MET A 1 -3.91 24.15 1.04
C MET A 1 -4.73 24.44 -0.21
N SER A 2 -4.39 23.78 -1.31
CA SER A 2 -5.05 23.96 -2.60
C SER A 2 -6.49 23.41 -2.58
N ALA A 3 -7.32 23.80 -3.55
CA ALA A 3 -8.65 23.24 -3.74
C ALA A 3 -8.56 21.72 -3.94
N LEU A 4 -7.59 21.26 -4.73
CA LEU A 4 -7.33 19.83 -4.97
C LEU A 4 -6.97 19.09 -3.69
N GLY A 5 -6.15 19.68 -2.81
CA GLY A 5 -5.78 19.08 -1.52
C GLY A 5 -7.00 18.86 -0.62
N ARG A 6 -7.92 19.80 -0.57
CA ARG A 6 -9.17 19.67 0.19
C ARG A 6 -10.03 18.51 -0.34
N HIS A 7 -10.18 18.40 -1.66
CA HIS A 7 -10.93 17.29 -2.27
C HIS A 7 -10.28 15.93 -2.03
N VAL A 8 -8.94 15.85 -1.92
CA VAL A 8 -8.25 14.61 -1.51
C VAL A 8 -8.61 14.24 -0.08
N GLU A 9 -8.63 15.18 0.86
CA GLU A 9 -9.02 14.92 2.25
C GLU A 9 -10.48 14.43 2.35
N GLU A 10 -11.41 15.08 1.64
CA GLU A 10 -12.83 14.68 1.56
C GLU A 10 -12.97 13.26 0.99
N TYR A 11 -12.27 12.95 -0.10
CA TYR A 11 -12.25 11.64 -0.71
C TYR A 11 -11.72 10.56 0.25
N LEU A 12 -10.62 10.84 0.94
CA LEU A 12 -10.04 9.91 1.91
C LEU A 12 -10.96 9.70 3.11
N ALA A 13 -11.57 10.77 3.61
CA ALA A 13 -12.54 10.68 4.71
C ALA A 13 -13.75 9.82 4.32
N LEU A 14 -14.30 10.05 3.13
CA LEU A 14 -15.40 9.24 2.59
C LEU A 14 -15.00 7.77 2.48
N ARG A 15 -13.83 7.45 1.91
CA ARG A 15 -13.39 6.08 1.74
C ARG A 15 -13.08 5.39 3.07
N ARG A 16 -12.58 6.13 4.05
CA ARG A 16 -12.32 5.63 5.42
C ARG A 16 -13.61 5.31 6.17
N SER A 17 -14.70 6.04 5.94
CA SER A 17 -16.01 5.71 6.52
C SER A 17 -16.54 4.35 6.08
N PHE A 18 -16.08 3.83 4.94
CA PHE A 18 -16.35 2.46 4.46
C PHE A 18 -15.35 1.41 4.99
N GLY A 19 -14.48 1.77 5.95
CA GLY A 19 -13.52 0.84 6.57
C GLY A 19 -12.19 0.65 5.84
N PHE A 20 -11.88 1.42 4.80
CA PHE A 20 -10.60 1.36 4.11
C PHE A 20 -9.53 2.15 4.88
N LYS A 21 -8.35 1.56 5.14
CA LYS A 21 -7.23 2.26 5.82
C LYS A 21 -6.58 3.34 4.97
N LEU A 22 -6.31 3.05 3.69
CA LEU A 22 -5.78 3.96 2.65
C LEU A 22 -4.49 4.72 3.00
N GLU A 23 -3.65 4.20 3.90
CA GLU A 23 -2.40 4.87 4.34
C GLU A 23 -1.44 5.15 3.16
N ARG A 24 -1.30 4.18 2.26
CA ARG A 24 -0.45 4.32 1.07
C ARG A 24 -1.06 5.22 0.01
N GLU A 25 -2.36 5.12 -0.19
CA GLU A 25 -3.11 5.96 -1.12
C GLU A 25 -3.04 7.43 -0.69
N GLU A 26 -3.17 7.73 0.60
CA GLU A 26 -3.01 9.06 1.16
C GLU A 26 -1.65 9.66 0.84
N GLN A 27 -0.56 8.91 1.10
CA GLN A 27 0.80 9.37 0.78
C GLN A 27 0.98 9.66 -0.72
N LEU A 28 0.43 8.81 -1.58
CA LEU A 28 0.52 8.98 -3.03
C LEU A 28 -0.30 10.17 -3.52
N LEU A 29 -1.50 10.37 -2.98
CA LEU A 29 -2.34 11.53 -3.33
C LEU A 29 -1.74 12.83 -2.82
N ALA A 30 -1.16 12.86 -1.61
CA ALA A 30 -0.44 14.03 -1.11
C ALA A 30 0.75 14.40 -2.01
N GLN A 31 1.54 13.40 -2.47
CA GLN A 31 2.62 13.64 -3.44
C GLN A 31 2.09 14.15 -4.79
N PHE A 32 0.94 13.65 -5.23
CA PHE A 32 0.31 14.12 -6.47
C PHE A 32 -0.15 15.58 -6.35
N VAL A 33 -0.80 15.94 -5.24
CA VAL A 33 -1.22 17.34 -4.97
C VAL A 33 -0.01 18.28 -4.99
N ALA A 34 1.08 17.93 -4.28
CA ALA A 34 2.29 18.74 -4.29
C ALA A 34 2.89 18.89 -5.70
N TYR A 35 2.81 17.86 -6.53
CA TYR A 35 3.26 17.92 -7.92
C TYR A 35 2.37 18.84 -8.77
N THR A 36 1.04 18.78 -8.64
CA THR A 36 0.11 19.66 -9.37
C THR A 36 0.30 21.12 -8.98
N GLU A 37 0.48 21.40 -7.68
CA GLU A 37 0.79 22.76 -7.18
C GLU A 37 2.10 23.31 -7.78
N THR A 38 3.13 22.45 -7.88
CA THR A 38 4.42 22.84 -8.49
C THR A 38 4.29 23.08 -10.01
N ALA A 39 3.42 22.35 -10.69
CA ALA A 39 3.14 22.51 -12.12
C ALA A 39 2.27 23.75 -12.43
N GLY A 40 1.65 24.36 -11.41
CA GLY A 40 0.75 25.50 -11.57
C GLY A 40 -0.59 25.14 -12.23
N GLU A 41 -0.97 23.87 -12.19
CA GLU A 41 -2.20 23.36 -12.80
C GLU A 41 -3.35 23.40 -11.78
N GLU A 42 -4.48 23.97 -12.18
CA GLU A 42 -5.67 24.09 -11.35
C GLU A 42 -6.56 22.85 -11.41
N HIS A 43 -6.54 22.13 -12.55
CA HIS A 43 -7.36 20.95 -12.81
C HIS A 43 -6.53 19.69 -12.99
N LEU A 44 -7.14 18.55 -12.67
CA LEU A 44 -6.54 17.25 -12.90
C LEU A 44 -6.72 16.85 -14.37
N THR A 45 -5.61 16.82 -15.12
CA THR A 45 -5.60 16.32 -16.50
C THR A 45 -4.99 14.94 -16.59
N SER A 46 -5.35 14.20 -17.63
CA SER A 46 -4.79 12.86 -17.90
C SER A 46 -3.29 12.91 -18.14
N GLU A 47 -2.81 13.95 -18.84
CA GLU A 47 -1.38 14.15 -19.13
C GLU A 47 -0.59 14.36 -17.84
N LEU A 48 -1.06 15.25 -16.97
CA LEU A 48 -0.46 15.54 -15.67
C LEU A 48 -0.36 14.29 -14.80
N ALA A 49 -1.44 13.50 -14.72
CA ALA A 49 -1.47 12.28 -13.95
C ALA A 49 -0.48 11.22 -14.47
N ILE A 50 -0.35 11.08 -15.80
CA ILE A 50 0.58 10.16 -16.44
C ILE A 50 2.03 10.61 -16.21
N ALA A 51 2.33 11.91 -16.37
CA ALA A 51 3.64 12.48 -16.12
C ALA A 51 4.09 12.22 -14.67
N TRP A 52 3.22 12.55 -13.70
CA TRP A 52 3.49 12.27 -12.29
C TRP A 52 3.71 10.78 -11.99
N ALA A 53 2.92 9.90 -12.59
CA ALA A 53 3.06 8.47 -12.37
C ALA A 53 4.44 7.95 -12.79
N LYS A 54 5.06 8.56 -13.82
CA LYS A 54 6.37 8.21 -14.37
C LYS A 54 7.56 8.84 -13.63
N LEU A 55 7.35 9.78 -12.72
CA LEU A 55 8.44 10.49 -12.02
C LEU A 55 9.50 9.55 -11.42
N PRO A 56 9.17 8.40 -10.82
CA PRO A 56 10.18 7.44 -10.42
C PRO A 56 10.73 6.69 -11.66
N ILE A 57 11.74 7.28 -12.32
CA ILE A 57 12.32 6.77 -13.58
C ILE A 57 12.83 5.32 -13.43
N ALA A 58 13.40 4.98 -12.27
CA ALA A 58 13.88 3.63 -11.97
C ALA A 58 12.76 2.64 -11.59
N ALA A 59 11.50 3.09 -11.52
CA ALA A 59 10.40 2.22 -11.14
C ALA A 59 9.92 1.36 -12.32
N SER A 60 9.43 0.17 -12.01
CA SER A 60 8.85 -0.72 -13.03
C SER A 60 7.52 -0.15 -13.58
N PRO A 61 7.15 -0.50 -14.83
CA PRO A 61 5.86 -0.11 -15.40
C PRO A 61 4.66 -0.51 -14.54
N ASN A 62 4.77 -1.61 -13.80
CA ASN A 62 3.75 -2.05 -12.84
C ASN A 62 3.60 -1.07 -11.65
N GLN A 63 4.69 -0.43 -11.22
CA GLN A 63 4.62 0.62 -10.20
C GLN A 63 3.98 1.89 -10.74
N TRP A 64 4.29 2.29 -11.97
CA TRP A 64 3.62 3.41 -12.64
C TRP A 64 2.12 3.17 -12.79
N ALA A 65 1.73 1.95 -13.20
CA ALA A 65 0.33 1.54 -13.27
C ALA A 65 -0.40 1.63 -11.91
N LYS A 66 0.28 1.22 -10.82
CA LYS A 66 -0.29 1.33 -9.46
C LYS A 66 -0.45 2.79 -9.03
N ARG A 67 0.55 3.63 -9.28
CA ARG A 67 0.49 5.07 -8.98
C ARG A 67 -0.66 5.74 -9.75
N LEU A 68 -0.70 5.55 -11.08
CA LEU A 68 -1.78 6.08 -11.92
C LEU A 68 -3.15 5.57 -11.49
N GLY A 69 -3.24 4.30 -11.09
CA GLY A 69 -4.48 3.70 -10.59
C GLY A 69 -5.02 4.36 -9.31
N VAL A 70 -4.16 4.88 -8.45
CA VAL A 70 -4.57 5.65 -7.27
C VAL A 70 -5.18 6.99 -7.70
N VAL A 71 -4.46 7.75 -8.54
CA VAL A 71 -4.94 9.05 -9.07
C VAL A 71 -6.22 8.87 -9.88
N ARG A 72 -6.32 7.81 -10.72
CA ARG A 72 -7.52 7.54 -11.50
C ARG A 72 -8.75 7.32 -10.63
N ARG A 73 -8.64 6.58 -9.52
CA ARG A 73 -9.78 6.40 -8.60
C ARG A 73 -10.23 7.70 -7.94
N PHE A 74 -9.28 8.55 -7.61
CA PHE A 74 -9.56 9.90 -7.11
C PHE A 74 -10.18 10.77 -8.21
N ALA A 75 -9.65 10.74 -9.44
CA ALA A 75 -10.19 11.51 -10.57
C ALA A 75 -11.65 11.15 -10.90
N VAL A 76 -12.04 9.86 -10.77
CA VAL A 76 -13.45 9.44 -10.92
C VAL A 76 -14.35 10.12 -9.88
N TYR A 77 -13.89 10.24 -8.63
CA TYR A 77 -14.62 10.96 -7.60
C TYR A 77 -14.64 12.47 -7.90
N LEU A 78 -13.48 13.06 -8.22
CA LEU A 78 -13.35 14.50 -8.45
C LEU A 78 -14.18 14.96 -9.66
N ALA A 79 -14.27 14.15 -10.72
CA ALA A 79 -15.09 14.45 -11.90
C ALA A 79 -16.61 14.59 -11.61
N THR A 80 -17.07 14.09 -10.46
CA THR A 80 -18.46 14.32 -10.01
C THR A 80 -18.66 15.71 -9.40
N ILE A 81 -17.57 16.40 -9.05
CA ILE A 81 -17.57 17.71 -8.38
C ILE A 81 -17.06 18.78 -9.34
N ASP A 82 -15.98 18.50 -10.06
CA ASP A 82 -15.34 19.40 -11.02
C ASP A 82 -15.41 18.81 -12.44
N PRO A 83 -16.27 19.35 -13.34
CA PRO A 83 -16.41 18.89 -14.72
C PRO A 83 -15.14 19.07 -15.58
N ALA A 84 -14.19 19.93 -15.15
CA ALA A 84 -12.91 20.12 -15.86
C ALA A 84 -11.91 18.99 -15.56
N THR A 85 -12.22 18.13 -14.62
CA THR A 85 -11.37 16.97 -14.27
C THR A 85 -11.40 15.91 -15.35
N GLU A 86 -10.23 15.52 -15.84
CA GLU A 86 -10.09 14.37 -16.73
C GLU A 86 -9.81 13.08 -15.96
N VAL A 87 -10.49 12.00 -16.33
CA VAL A 87 -10.23 10.67 -15.78
C VAL A 87 -9.21 9.94 -16.63
N PRO A 88 -7.97 9.71 -16.16
CA PRO A 88 -6.94 9.05 -16.95
C PRO A 88 -7.41 7.67 -17.44
N PRO A 89 -7.17 7.28 -18.71
CA PRO A 89 -7.60 5.99 -19.21
C PRO A 89 -6.91 4.82 -18.49
N SER A 90 -7.54 3.66 -18.49
CA SER A 90 -6.95 2.42 -17.96
C SER A 90 -6.04 1.76 -18.99
N GLY A 91 -5.06 0.98 -18.51
CA GLY A 91 -4.24 0.15 -19.40
C GLY A 91 -3.08 0.86 -20.10
N ILE A 92 -2.80 2.15 -19.79
CA ILE A 92 -1.66 2.90 -20.36
C ILE A 92 -0.33 2.21 -20.06
N PHE A 93 -0.16 1.70 -18.85
CA PHE A 93 1.04 0.98 -18.47
C PHE A 93 0.80 -0.51 -18.44
N PRO A 94 1.72 -1.33 -19.00
CA PRO A 94 1.60 -2.77 -18.92
C PRO A 94 1.66 -3.23 -17.45
N THR A 95 0.65 -3.97 -17.03
CA THR A 95 0.65 -4.63 -15.72
C THR A 95 1.08 -6.07 -15.90
N ASN A 96 2.28 -6.40 -15.46
CA ASN A 96 2.69 -7.80 -15.44
C ASN A 96 1.97 -8.52 -14.28
N ARG A 97 0.85 -9.17 -14.62
CA ARG A 97 0.05 -9.96 -13.67
C ARG A 97 0.62 -11.36 -13.42
N ARG A 98 1.67 -11.75 -14.16
CA ARG A 98 2.28 -13.07 -13.95
C ARG A 98 2.96 -13.07 -12.59
N ARG A 99 2.31 -13.63 -11.60
CA ARG A 99 3.00 -14.07 -10.39
C ARG A 99 3.82 -15.30 -10.79
N PRO A 100 5.13 -15.32 -10.50
CA PRO A 100 5.86 -16.59 -10.57
C PRO A 100 5.15 -17.60 -9.69
N ALA A 101 5.16 -18.86 -10.08
CA ALA A 101 4.63 -19.93 -9.25
C ALA A 101 5.31 -19.85 -7.87
N PRO A 102 4.54 -19.89 -6.76
CA PRO A 102 5.15 -19.88 -5.43
C PRO A 102 6.00 -21.15 -5.26
N TYR A 103 7.11 -21.00 -4.56
CA TYR A 103 7.88 -22.17 -4.12
C TYR A 103 7.03 -22.95 -3.12
N LEU A 104 6.87 -24.24 -3.39
CA LEU A 104 6.16 -25.15 -2.49
C LEU A 104 7.20 -25.85 -1.62
N PHE A 105 7.21 -25.55 -0.33
CA PHE A 105 8.07 -26.21 0.64
C PHE A 105 7.60 -27.65 0.85
N SER A 106 8.51 -28.61 0.69
CA SER A 106 8.30 -29.98 1.13
C SER A 106 8.43 -30.10 2.66
N GLU A 107 7.97 -31.21 3.24
CA GLU A 107 8.17 -31.48 4.68
C GLU A 107 9.65 -31.41 5.06
N CYS A 108 10.52 -31.99 4.23
CA CYS A 108 11.96 -31.92 4.45
C CYS A 108 12.53 -30.50 4.39
N ASP A 109 11.99 -29.61 3.53
CA ASP A 109 12.39 -28.20 3.52
C ASP A 109 11.98 -27.49 4.80
N VAL A 110 10.78 -27.77 5.32
CA VAL A 110 10.29 -27.22 6.59
C VAL A 110 11.19 -27.68 7.74
N GLU A 111 11.51 -28.96 7.82
CA GLU A 111 12.42 -29.51 8.83
C GLU A 111 13.80 -28.85 8.79
N ARG A 112 14.35 -28.64 7.59
CA ARG A 112 15.63 -27.93 7.39
C ARG A 112 15.57 -26.49 7.87
N VAL A 113 14.48 -25.78 7.62
CA VAL A 113 14.27 -24.40 8.11
C VAL A 113 14.20 -24.37 9.63
N LEU A 114 13.47 -25.32 10.26
CA LEU A 114 13.39 -25.43 11.72
C LEU A 114 14.75 -25.77 12.34
N ALA A 115 15.50 -26.71 11.76
CA ALA A 115 16.85 -27.04 12.20
C ALA A 115 17.81 -25.84 12.11
N ALA A 116 17.74 -25.08 11.02
CA ALA A 116 18.52 -23.85 10.86
C ALA A 116 18.15 -22.78 11.90
N ALA A 117 16.87 -22.65 12.24
CA ALA A 117 16.41 -21.73 13.28
C ALA A 117 16.98 -22.07 14.66
N ARG A 118 17.02 -23.37 15.02
CA ARG A 118 17.66 -23.87 16.27
C ARG A 118 19.15 -23.55 16.35
N GLY A 119 19.85 -23.48 15.22
CA GLY A 119 21.26 -23.16 15.11
C GLY A 119 21.62 -21.67 15.27
N LEU A 120 20.66 -20.77 15.51
CA LEU A 120 20.94 -19.35 15.71
C LEU A 120 21.71 -19.12 17.01
N ALA A 121 22.68 -18.20 16.98
CA ALA A 121 23.59 -17.90 18.10
C ALA A 121 22.87 -17.43 19.37
N SER A 122 21.72 -16.77 19.26
CA SER A 122 20.91 -16.30 20.39
C SER A 122 19.81 -17.32 20.72
N PRO A 123 19.80 -17.90 21.94
CA PRO A 123 18.77 -18.87 22.35
C PRO A 123 17.33 -18.32 22.24
N MET A 124 17.14 -17.05 22.60
CA MET A 124 15.84 -16.39 22.49
C MET A 124 15.39 -16.30 21.01
N ARG A 125 16.30 -15.91 20.11
CA ARG A 125 16.00 -15.84 18.68
C ARG A 125 15.76 -17.22 18.09
N ALA A 126 16.53 -18.22 18.49
CA ALA A 126 16.35 -19.59 18.05
C ALA A 126 14.94 -20.09 18.39
N ALA A 127 14.54 -20.00 19.66
CA ALA A 127 13.21 -20.41 20.11
C ALA A 127 12.08 -19.62 19.44
N THR A 128 12.24 -18.31 19.27
CA THR A 128 11.23 -17.45 18.61
C THR A 128 11.05 -17.83 17.15
N HIS A 129 12.14 -18.03 16.40
CA HIS A 129 12.05 -18.37 14.97
C HIS A 129 11.55 -19.80 14.77
N GLU A 130 11.96 -20.75 15.60
CA GLU A 130 11.45 -22.11 15.56
C GLU A 130 9.94 -22.14 15.79
N ALA A 131 9.45 -21.47 16.84
CA ALA A 131 8.02 -21.39 17.13
C ALA A 131 7.25 -20.68 16.00
N LEU A 132 7.79 -19.58 15.46
CA LEU A 132 7.16 -18.84 14.37
C LEU A 132 7.06 -19.68 13.11
N PHE A 133 8.16 -20.29 12.65
CA PHE A 133 8.16 -21.08 11.42
C PHE A 133 7.31 -22.36 11.58
N GLY A 134 7.35 -23.01 12.74
CA GLY A 134 6.48 -24.13 13.03
C GLY A 134 4.99 -23.75 12.98
N LEU A 135 4.63 -22.60 13.57
CA LEU A 135 3.26 -22.09 13.53
C LEU A 135 2.82 -21.78 12.10
N LEU A 136 3.66 -21.10 11.32
CA LEU A 136 3.35 -20.76 9.93
C LEU A 136 3.18 -22.00 9.06
N ALA A 137 4.04 -23.02 9.25
CA ALA A 137 3.97 -24.29 8.52
C ALA A 137 2.72 -25.10 8.86
N ALA A 138 2.36 -25.16 10.15
CA ALA A 138 1.22 -25.93 10.62
C ALA A 138 -0.14 -25.27 10.32
N SER A 139 -0.21 -23.93 10.36
CA SER A 139 -1.48 -23.18 10.26
C SER A 139 -1.73 -22.54 8.90
N GLY A 140 -0.69 -22.37 8.06
CA GLY A 140 -0.79 -21.60 6.81
C GLY A 140 -1.04 -20.10 7.00
N MET A 141 -0.89 -19.57 8.22
CA MET A 141 -1.08 -18.15 8.51
C MET A 141 -0.08 -17.28 7.76
N ARG A 142 -0.45 -16.03 7.47
CA ARG A 142 0.51 -15.05 6.97
C ARG A 142 1.38 -14.53 8.10
N ILE A 143 2.64 -14.19 7.79
CA ILE A 143 3.59 -13.67 8.78
C ILE A 143 3.05 -12.42 9.53
N GLY A 144 2.27 -11.58 8.86
CA GLY A 144 1.64 -10.42 9.47
C GLY A 144 0.49 -10.75 10.44
N GLU A 145 -0.08 -11.94 10.33
CA GLU A 145 -1.12 -12.46 11.23
C GLU A 145 -0.49 -13.12 12.47
N ALA A 146 0.67 -13.75 12.29
CA ALA A 146 1.43 -14.38 13.36
C ALA A 146 2.26 -13.37 14.20
N SER A 147 2.47 -12.14 13.70
CA SER A 147 3.29 -11.14 14.38
C SER A 147 2.43 -10.15 15.17
N PRO A 148 2.68 -9.93 16.49
CA PRO A 148 1.90 -9.03 17.33
C PRO A 148 1.99 -7.54 16.95
N ARG A 149 2.78 -7.15 15.95
CA ARG A 149 2.85 -5.76 15.45
C ARG A 149 1.52 -5.21 14.92
N ALA A 150 0.59 -6.08 14.50
CA ALA A 150 -0.74 -5.67 14.06
C ALA A 150 -1.64 -5.17 15.23
N ALA A 151 -1.39 -5.61 16.46
CA ALA A 151 -2.19 -5.24 17.63
C ALA A 151 -1.76 -3.93 18.31
N ALA A 152 -0.57 -3.41 18.02
CA ALA A 152 -0.05 -2.20 18.66
C ALA A 152 -0.61 -0.90 18.05
N SER A 153 -1.09 -0.94 16.80
CA SER A 153 -1.65 0.24 16.11
C SER A 153 -3.07 0.60 16.59
N THR A 154 -3.81 -0.35 17.16
CA THR A 154 -5.17 -0.11 17.66
C THR A 154 -5.23 0.37 19.11
N ARG A 155 -4.13 0.28 19.87
CA ARG A 155 -4.10 0.67 21.30
C ARG A 155 -3.74 2.14 21.54
N SER A 156 -3.24 2.88 20.56
CA SER A 156 -2.87 4.29 20.76
C SER A 156 -4.04 5.27 20.61
N MET A 157 -5.20 4.84 20.13
CA MET A 157 -6.37 5.71 19.93
C MET A 157 -7.35 5.74 21.08
N SER A 158 -7.19 4.94 22.14
CA SER A 158 -8.13 4.88 23.26
C SER A 158 -7.69 5.62 24.53
N HIS A 159 -6.63 6.44 24.49
CA HIS A 159 -6.09 7.12 25.68
C HIS A 159 -6.09 8.66 25.63
N SER A 160 -6.81 9.29 24.68
CA SER A 160 -6.91 10.76 24.64
C SER A 160 -8.30 11.34 24.94
N GLU A 161 -9.24 10.52 25.42
CA GLU A 161 -10.52 11.03 25.91
C GLU A 161 -10.63 10.77 27.41
N ASN A 162 -9.88 11.50 28.22
CA ASN A 162 -10.29 11.84 29.61
C ASN A 162 -9.23 12.74 30.29
N ARG A 163 -9.25 14.04 29.93
CA ARG A 163 -8.83 15.12 30.85
C ARG A 163 -9.45 16.43 30.42
#